data_e99b8874cba2a25346e1eee91e6338b9
#
_entry.id   e99b8874cba2a25346e1eee91e6338b9
#
_cell.length_a   1.000
_cell.length_b   1.000
_cell.length_c   1.000
_cell.angle_alpha   90.00
_cell.angle_beta   90.00
_cell.angle_gamma   90.00
#
_symmetry.space_group_name_H-M   'P 1'
#
loop_
_entity.id
_entity.type
_entity.pdbx_description
1 polymer ?
#
loop_
_entity_poly.entity_id
_entity_poly.type
_entity_poly.pdbx_seq_one_letter_code
_entity_poly.pdbx_strand_id
1 'polypeptide(L)'
;MPQFNFKIIKKLDSALGHVGPAPLVRAGIIETPHGIIETPAFVTVGTKGTVKAIPPEEVAKTGAQVVLANTYHMYLQPGDEIVRDAGGLGKFMNWPGPTMTDSGGFQVFSLGAAYGKDISKVIKITDKSLMIPERFDDSDAPRLANIGNDGVSFKSHLDGSMHYITPEKSIQIQHNLGADIIFAFDECTSPAEDLRYQEEALERT
;
A
#
# COMPACT_ATOMS: atom_id res chain seq x y z
N MET A 1 -5.05 -14.54 22.58
CA MET A 1 -4.51 -14.09 21.28
C MET A 1 -3.26 -13.29 21.58
N PRO A 2 -2.15 -13.47 20.87
CA PRO A 2 -1.01 -12.57 21.00
C PRO A 2 -1.49 -11.15 20.68
N GLN A 3 -1.17 -10.22 21.57
CA GLN A 3 -1.66 -8.86 21.48
C GLN A 3 -0.68 -8.05 20.62
N PHE A 4 -1.19 -7.27 19.65
CA PHE A 4 -0.39 -6.30 18.93
C PHE A 4 0.20 -5.28 19.92
N ASN A 5 1.52 -5.05 19.86
CA ASN A 5 2.21 -4.13 20.75
C ASN A 5 3.34 -3.40 20.03
N PHE A 6 3.62 -2.18 20.45
CA PHE A 6 4.78 -1.42 19.99
C PHE A 6 5.60 -0.90 21.17
N LYS A 7 6.87 -1.25 21.20
CA LYS A 7 7.80 -0.84 22.26
C LYS A 7 8.98 -0.06 21.69
N ILE A 8 9.20 1.16 22.16
CA ILE A 8 10.40 1.92 21.84
C ILE A 8 11.56 1.37 22.66
N ILE A 9 12.63 0.93 22.00
CA ILE A 9 13.84 0.39 22.61
C ILE A 9 14.88 1.48 22.82
N LYS A 10 15.03 2.37 21.81
CA LYS A 10 16.01 3.45 21.85
C LYS A 10 15.50 4.67 21.11
N LYS A 11 15.77 5.85 21.66
CA LYS A 11 15.62 7.13 20.97
C LYS A 11 17.00 7.71 20.68
N LEU A 12 17.12 8.49 19.61
CA LEU A 12 18.35 9.23 19.34
C LEU A 12 18.45 10.37 20.37
N ASP A 13 19.60 10.46 21.06
CA ASP A 13 19.85 11.54 22.00
C ASP A 13 20.04 12.87 21.26
N SER A 14 19.44 13.94 21.82
CA SER A 14 19.60 15.30 21.32
C SER A 14 21.04 15.84 21.45
N ALA A 15 21.93 15.12 22.13
CA ALA A 15 23.32 15.50 22.42
C ALA A 15 24.27 15.49 21.21
N LEU A 16 23.82 15.01 20.04
CA LEU A 16 24.62 15.00 18.80
C LEU A 16 24.62 16.34 18.03
N GLY A 17 24.51 17.47 18.76
CA GLY A 17 24.63 18.81 18.14
C GLY A 17 23.40 19.25 17.35
N HIS A 18 22.25 18.64 17.56
CA HIS A 18 21.01 19.05 16.91
C HIS A 18 20.44 20.30 17.57
N VAL A 19 20.39 21.40 16.83
CA VAL A 19 19.74 22.64 17.25
C VAL A 19 18.28 22.57 16.79
N GLY A 20 17.36 22.17 17.68
CA GLY A 20 15.94 22.03 17.34
C GLY A 20 15.18 21.16 18.33
N PRO A 21 13.87 20.89 18.09
CA PRO A 21 13.09 19.95 18.90
C PRO A 21 13.74 18.57 18.91
N ALA A 22 13.56 17.82 20.01
CA ALA A 22 14.16 16.49 20.17
C ALA A 22 13.93 15.61 18.93
N PRO A 23 14.96 14.91 18.43
CA PRO A 23 14.83 14.10 17.23
C PRO A 23 13.77 13.01 17.41
N LEU A 24 12.87 12.88 16.43
CA LEU A 24 11.81 11.85 16.42
C LEU A 24 12.33 10.46 16.05
N VAL A 25 13.63 10.35 15.76
CA VAL A 25 14.29 9.09 15.38
C VAL A 25 14.29 8.13 16.55
N ARG A 26 13.78 6.94 16.31
CA ARG A 26 13.69 5.88 17.32
C ARG A 26 13.86 4.50 16.69
N ALA A 27 14.41 3.56 17.46
CA ALA A 27 14.33 2.13 17.22
C ALA A 27 13.29 1.52 18.16
N GLY A 28 12.55 0.55 17.66
CA GLY A 28 11.50 -0.10 18.44
C GLY A 28 11.24 -1.52 17.96
N ILE A 29 10.29 -2.17 18.61
CA ILE A 29 9.80 -3.51 18.28
C ILE A 29 8.30 -3.43 18.10
N ILE A 30 7.80 -3.97 16.98
CA ILE A 30 6.38 -4.26 16.76
C ILE A 30 6.20 -5.76 17.01
N GLU A 31 5.34 -6.10 17.95
CA GLU A 31 4.96 -7.49 18.23
C GLU A 31 3.63 -7.78 17.54
N THR A 32 3.60 -8.82 16.70
CA THR A 32 2.41 -9.26 15.96
C THR A 32 2.07 -10.72 16.29
N PRO A 33 0.89 -11.22 15.94
CA PRO A 33 0.55 -12.63 16.10
C PRO A 33 1.52 -13.60 15.42
N HIS A 34 2.17 -13.19 14.32
CA HIS A 34 3.04 -14.06 13.54
C HIS A 34 4.54 -13.73 13.71
N GLY A 35 4.90 -12.84 14.63
CA GLY A 35 6.30 -12.58 14.92
C GLY A 35 6.61 -11.12 15.25
N ILE A 36 7.89 -10.82 15.29
CA ILE A 36 8.44 -9.53 15.71
C ILE A 36 8.99 -8.79 14.50
N ILE A 37 8.80 -7.47 14.47
CA ILE A 37 9.43 -6.57 13.51
C ILE A 37 10.28 -5.56 14.28
N GLU A 38 11.59 -5.62 14.13
CA GLU A 38 12.51 -4.62 14.67
C GLU A 38 12.53 -3.40 13.77
N THR A 39 12.21 -2.22 14.32
CA THR A 39 12.13 -0.98 13.56
C THR A 39 13.35 -0.07 13.80
N PRO A 40 13.82 0.65 12.77
CA PRO A 40 13.26 0.73 11.41
C PRO A 40 13.44 -0.58 10.62
N ALA A 41 12.43 -0.95 9.84
CA ALA A 41 12.45 -2.16 9.03
C ALA A 41 12.12 -1.84 7.57
N PHE A 42 12.70 -2.60 6.65
CA PHE A 42 12.30 -2.60 5.26
C PHE A 42 11.13 -3.57 5.07
N VAL A 43 10.05 -3.09 4.45
CA VAL A 43 8.89 -3.92 4.12
C VAL A 43 9.04 -4.46 2.71
N THR A 44 9.22 -5.78 2.61
CA THR A 44 9.35 -6.47 1.31
C THR A 44 8.00 -6.57 0.63
N VAL A 45 7.89 -6.12 -0.62
CA VAL A 45 6.62 -6.10 -1.35
C VAL A 45 6.43 -7.36 -2.18
N GLY A 46 5.36 -8.09 -1.87
CA GLY A 46 4.86 -9.25 -2.60
C GLY A 46 3.49 -8.97 -3.20
N THR A 47 3.40 -8.18 -4.24
CA THR A 47 2.19 -7.52 -4.80
C THR A 47 0.96 -8.43 -4.91
N LYS A 48 1.12 -9.64 -5.44
CA LYS A 48 0.06 -10.65 -5.62
C LYS A 48 0.26 -11.86 -4.72
N GLY A 49 0.60 -11.64 -3.44
CA GLY A 49 0.90 -12.74 -2.53
C GLY A 49 2.20 -13.49 -2.90
N THR A 50 3.12 -12.82 -3.58
CA THR A 50 4.44 -13.39 -3.92
C THR A 50 5.45 -12.28 -4.19
N VAL A 51 6.68 -12.45 -3.73
CA VAL A 51 7.82 -11.63 -4.15
C VAL A 51 8.29 -12.15 -5.50
N LYS A 52 8.25 -11.30 -6.51
CA LYS A 52 8.48 -11.70 -7.90
C LYS A 52 9.86 -12.34 -8.08
N ALA A 53 9.87 -13.56 -8.62
CA ALA A 53 11.06 -14.35 -8.94
C ALA A 53 11.94 -14.76 -7.73
N ILE A 54 11.46 -14.59 -6.50
CA ILE A 54 12.18 -14.97 -5.29
C ILE A 54 11.25 -15.81 -4.39
N PRO A 55 11.58 -17.06 -4.06
CA PRO A 55 10.78 -17.87 -3.15
C PRO A 55 10.86 -17.35 -1.71
N PRO A 56 9.83 -17.61 -0.88
CA PRO A 56 9.75 -17.06 0.49
C PRO A 56 10.97 -17.39 1.36
N GLU A 57 11.54 -18.55 1.21
CA GLU A 57 12.75 -18.98 1.94
C GLU A 57 13.97 -18.09 1.64
N GLU A 58 14.11 -17.67 0.39
CA GLU A 58 15.21 -16.77 0.00
C GLU A 58 14.92 -15.34 0.46
N VAL A 59 13.66 -14.92 0.45
CA VAL A 59 13.26 -13.62 1.05
C VAL A 59 13.62 -13.60 2.55
N ALA A 60 13.31 -14.68 3.29
CA ALA A 60 13.65 -14.78 4.70
C ALA A 60 15.17 -14.72 4.96
N LYS A 61 15.98 -15.33 4.10
CA LYS A 61 17.46 -15.31 4.20
C LYS A 61 18.06 -13.90 4.01
N THR A 62 17.35 -12.99 3.36
CA THR A 62 17.80 -11.58 3.26
C THR A 62 17.69 -10.82 4.57
N GLY A 63 17.03 -11.39 5.59
CA GLY A 63 16.70 -10.71 6.84
C GLY A 63 15.39 -9.93 6.78
N ALA A 64 14.58 -10.11 5.74
CA ALA A 64 13.22 -9.54 5.68
C ALA A 64 12.39 -10.06 6.85
N GLN A 65 11.74 -9.16 7.58
CA GLN A 65 10.96 -9.47 8.77
C GLN A 65 9.45 -9.43 8.50
N VAL A 66 9.04 -8.73 7.44
CA VAL A 66 7.63 -8.53 7.08
C VAL A 66 7.48 -8.47 5.57
N VAL A 67 6.36 -9.02 5.06
CA VAL A 67 6.01 -8.97 3.65
C VAL A 67 4.66 -8.29 3.48
N LEU A 68 4.56 -7.38 2.51
CA LEU A 68 3.33 -6.67 2.16
C LEU A 68 2.74 -7.24 0.87
N ALA A 69 1.44 -7.50 0.86
CA ALA A 69 0.67 -7.74 -0.36
C ALA A 69 -0.30 -6.57 -0.63
N ASN A 70 -0.52 -6.28 -1.91
CA ASN A 70 -1.41 -5.16 -2.27
C ASN A 70 -2.87 -5.61 -2.32
N THR A 71 -3.70 -4.98 -1.51
CA THR A 71 -5.13 -5.27 -1.36
C THR A 71 -5.87 -5.24 -2.70
N TYR A 72 -5.68 -4.22 -3.51
CA TYR A 72 -6.28 -4.12 -4.84
C TYR A 72 -6.01 -5.35 -5.72
N HIS A 73 -4.75 -5.77 -5.79
CA HIS A 73 -4.35 -6.90 -6.63
C HIS A 73 -4.87 -8.22 -6.09
N MET A 74 -4.82 -8.41 -4.78
CA MET A 74 -5.32 -9.64 -4.14
C MET A 74 -6.84 -9.75 -4.22
N TYR A 75 -7.57 -8.63 -4.13
CA TYR A 75 -9.01 -8.56 -4.32
C TYR A 75 -9.43 -8.98 -5.73
N LEU A 76 -8.74 -8.47 -6.76
CA LEU A 76 -9.07 -8.82 -8.14
C LEU A 76 -8.65 -10.25 -8.51
N GLN A 77 -7.50 -10.69 -8.00
CA GLN A 77 -6.97 -12.02 -8.31
C GLN A 77 -5.95 -12.46 -7.25
N PRO A 78 -6.18 -13.58 -6.55
CA PRO A 78 -7.21 -14.62 -6.80
C PRO A 78 -8.59 -14.28 -6.25
N GLY A 79 -8.74 -13.25 -5.41
CA GLY A 79 -9.89 -12.90 -4.59
C GLY A 79 -9.59 -13.10 -3.11
N ASP A 80 -10.01 -12.17 -2.30
CA ASP A 80 -9.74 -12.15 -0.86
C ASP A 80 -10.36 -13.33 -0.11
N GLU A 81 -11.53 -13.81 -0.55
CA GLU A 81 -12.18 -14.97 0.03
C GLU A 81 -11.40 -16.27 -0.20
N ILE A 82 -10.78 -16.44 -1.37
CA ILE A 82 -9.92 -17.58 -1.66
C ILE A 82 -8.70 -17.57 -0.74
N VAL A 83 -8.11 -16.41 -0.50
CA VAL A 83 -6.97 -16.26 0.42
C VAL A 83 -7.39 -16.57 1.86
N ARG A 84 -8.57 -16.09 2.29
CA ARG A 84 -9.15 -16.42 3.60
C ARG A 84 -9.28 -17.93 3.77
N ASP A 85 -9.88 -18.61 2.79
CA ASP A 85 -10.17 -20.05 2.84
C ASP A 85 -8.88 -20.89 2.77
N ALA A 86 -7.81 -20.34 2.17
CA ALA A 86 -6.45 -20.89 2.23
C ALA A 86 -5.76 -20.70 3.60
N GLY A 87 -6.40 -20.00 4.53
CA GLY A 87 -5.90 -19.74 5.89
C GLY A 87 -5.14 -18.45 6.06
N GLY A 88 -5.40 -17.46 5.20
CA GLY A 88 -4.83 -16.12 5.23
C GLY A 88 -3.54 -15.97 4.42
N LEU A 89 -3.10 -14.74 4.32
CA LEU A 89 -2.00 -14.32 3.45
C LEU A 89 -0.69 -15.07 3.73
N GLY A 90 -0.32 -15.22 5.01
CA GLY A 90 0.90 -15.92 5.40
C GLY A 90 0.93 -17.37 4.89
N LYS A 91 -0.15 -18.13 5.05
CA LYS A 91 -0.25 -19.49 4.53
C LYS A 91 -0.31 -19.53 3.01
N PHE A 92 -1.07 -18.63 2.40
CA PHE A 92 -1.19 -18.52 0.95
C PHE A 92 0.18 -18.24 0.29
N MET A 93 1.00 -17.41 0.90
CA MET A 93 2.36 -17.06 0.43
C MET A 93 3.43 -18.06 0.84
N ASN A 94 3.13 -19.01 1.73
CA ASN A 94 4.12 -19.82 2.45
C ASN A 94 5.15 -18.94 3.22
N TRP A 95 4.66 -17.82 3.79
CA TRP A 95 5.47 -16.90 4.59
C TRP A 95 5.15 -17.07 6.07
N PRO A 96 6.11 -17.45 6.93
CA PRO A 96 5.85 -17.75 8.34
C PRO A 96 5.83 -16.53 9.25
N GLY A 97 6.30 -15.39 8.76
CA GLY A 97 6.43 -14.15 9.54
C GLY A 97 5.26 -13.19 9.39
N PRO A 98 5.38 -12.00 9.99
CA PRO A 98 4.39 -10.95 9.88
C PRO A 98 4.04 -10.57 8.45
N THR A 99 2.76 -10.26 8.23
CA THR A 99 2.24 -9.80 6.95
C THR A 99 1.59 -8.42 7.09
N MET A 100 1.59 -7.69 6.00
CA MET A 100 1.01 -6.36 5.89
C MET A 100 0.21 -6.25 4.60
N THR A 101 -0.86 -5.48 4.61
CA THR A 101 -1.58 -5.08 3.39
C THR A 101 -1.66 -3.56 3.32
N ASP A 102 -1.62 -3.00 2.12
CA ASP A 102 -2.02 -1.62 1.89
C ASP A 102 -3.55 -1.50 1.83
N SER A 103 -4.06 -0.27 1.73
CA SER A 103 -5.51 -0.02 1.62
C SER A 103 -6.09 -0.34 0.25
N GLY A 104 -5.28 -0.35 -0.81
CA GLY A 104 -5.70 -0.39 -2.21
C GLY A 104 -6.01 0.99 -2.81
N GLY A 105 -6.07 2.05 -2.02
CA GLY A 105 -6.43 3.41 -2.45
C GLY A 105 -5.50 3.96 -3.52
N PHE A 106 -4.20 3.83 -3.34
CA PHE A 106 -3.21 4.30 -4.32
C PHE A 106 -3.38 3.67 -5.71
N GLN A 107 -3.63 2.36 -5.80
CA GLN A 107 -3.79 1.67 -7.08
C GLN A 107 -5.03 2.15 -7.81
N VAL A 108 -6.14 2.34 -7.10
CA VAL A 108 -7.38 2.86 -7.68
C VAL A 108 -7.22 4.30 -8.13
N PHE A 109 -6.61 5.16 -7.32
CA PHE A 109 -6.25 6.52 -7.70
C PHE A 109 -5.35 6.53 -8.95
N SER A 110 -4.32 5.69 -8.96
CA SER A 110 -3.39 5.56 -10.08
C SER A 110 -4.06 5.17 -11.39
N LEU A 111 -5.10 4.33 -11.34
CA LEU A 111 -5.91 3.97 -12.51
C LEU A 111 -6.75 5.14 -13.01
N GLY A 112 -7.32 5.94 -12.10
CA GLY A 112 -8.05 7.17 -12.44
C GLY A 112 -7.15 8.23 -13.04
N ALA A 113 -5.91 8.34 -12.54
CA ALA A 113 -4.94 9.34 -12.96
C ALA A 113 -4.16 8.97 -14.22
N ALA A 114 -3.91 7.67 -14.46
CA ALA A 114 -3.11 7.21 -15.61
C ALA A 114 -3.73 7.51 -16.96
N TYR A 115 -5.04 7.80 -16.99
CA TYR A 115 -5.81 8.13 -18.19
C TYR A 115 -6.35 9.57 -18.17
N GLY A 116 -5.96 10.40 -17.21
CA GLY A 116 -6.26 11.84 -17.15
C GLY A 116 -5.00 12.65 -17.44
N LYS A 117 -5.14 13.76 -18.18
CA LYS A 117 -4.05 14.69 -18.48
C LYS A 117 -3.37 15.14 -17.20
N ASP A 118 -2.03 15.13 -17.19
CA ASP A 118 -1.13 15.88 -16.30
C ASP A 118 -0.80 15.32 -14.90
N ILE A 119 -0.71 14.02 -14.70
CA ILE A 119 -0.06 13.53 -13.48
C ILE A 119 1.22 12.79 -13.80
N SER A 120 2.30 13.54 -13.91
CA SER A 120 3.64 12.99 -13.78
C SER A 120 3.83 12.55 -12.31
N LYS A 121 3.80 11.24 -12.07
CA LYS A 121 4.10 10.69 -10.75
C LYS A 121 5.52 11.11 -10.32
N VAL A 122 5.57 12.07 -9.41
CA VAL A 122 6.59 12.27 -8.36
C VAL A 122 8.08 12.20 -8.73
N ILE A 123 8.50 12.22 -9.95
CA ILE A 123 9.91 12.44 -10.27
C ILE A 123 9.99 13.55 -11.31
N LYS A 124 10.52 14.72 -10.92
CA LYS A 124 11.15 15.60 -11.90
C LYS A 124 12.32 14.82 -12.48
N ILE A 125 12.06 14.07 -13.53
CA ILE A 125 13.12 13.44 -14.31
C ILE A 125 13.85 14.60 -14.99
N THR A 126 15.01 14.93 -14.48
CA THR A 126 15.90 15.96 -15.03
C THR A 126 16.51 15.50 -16.36
N ASP A 127 16.39 14.22 -16.68
CA ASP A 127 16.91 13.63 -17.91
C ASP A 127 15.78 13.38 -18.92
N LYS A 128 15.68 14.26 -19.91
CA LYS A 128 14.69 14.19 -20.98
C LYS A 128 14.80 12.94 -21.87
N SER A 129 15.90 12.20 -21.82
CA SER A 129 16.10 10.97 -22.58
C SER A 129 15.33 9.76 -22.04
N LEU A 130 14.84 9.86 -20.79
CA LEU A 130 14.03 8.85 -20.12
C LEU A 130 12.51 9.12 -20.22
N MET A 131 12.12 10.19 -20.92
CA MET A 131 10.71 10.46 -21.20
C MET A 131 10.20 9.46 -22.24
N ILE A 132 9.19 8.68 -21.88
CA ILE A 132 8.36 7.95 -22.84
C ILE A 132 7.76 8.98 -23.79
N PRO A 133 7.83 8.80 -25.14
CA PRO A 133 7.39 9.81 -26.08
C PRO A 133 5.93 10.22 -25.84
N GLU A 134 5.68 11.52 -25.75
CA GLU A 134 4.36 12.17 -25.70
C GLU A 134 3.56 11.91 -26.99
N ARG A 135 3.09 10.69 -27.20
CA ARG A 135 2.23 10.34 -28.33
C ARG A 135 1.09 9.43 -27.93
N PHE A 136 0.32 9.85 -26.93
CA PHE A 136 -1.07 9.45 -26.80
C PHE A 136 -1.86 10.70 -26.37
N ASP A 137 -2.45 11.36 -27.35
CA ASP A 137 -3.53 12.30 -27.13
C ASP A 137 -4.78 11.47 -26.79
N ASP A 138 -4.89 11.10 -25.51
CA ASP A 138 -5.99 10.30 -24.97
C ASP A 138 -7.03 11.22 -24.31
N SER A 139 -7.33 12.35 -24.93
CA SER A 139 -8.36 13.26 -24.46
C SER A 139 -9.76 12.61 -24.34
N ASP A 140 -9.95 11.44 -24.95
CA ASP A 140 -11.18 10.65 -24.94
C ASP A 140 -11.04 9.27 -24.27
N ALA A 141 -9.88 8.95 -23.65
CA ALA A 141 -9.74 7.68 -22.94
C ALA A 141 -10.67 7.64 -21.71
N PRO A 142 -11.50 6.60 -21.56
CA PRO A 142 -12.41 6.51 -20.43
C PRO A 142 -11.61 6.39 -19.14
N ARG A 143 -11.92 7.24 -18.14
CA ARG A 143 -11.34 7.11 -16.79
C ARG A 143 -11.68 5.72 -16.26
N LEU A 144 -10.66 4.97 -15.85
CA LEU A 144 -10.86 3.65 -15.28
C LEU A 144 -11.30 3.69 -13.80
N ALA A 145 -11.25 4.84 -13.16
CA ALA A 145 -11.73 5.03 -11.79
C ALA A 145 -12.43 6.38 -11.63
N ASN A 146 -13.45 6.39 -10.75
CA ASN A 146 -14.21 7.58 -10.37
C ASN A 146 -14.35 7.61 -8.86
N ILE A 147 -13.80 8.66 -8.22
CA ILE A 147 -13.80 8.87 -6.78
C ILE A 147 -15.08 9.61 -6.41
N GLY A 148 -15.85 9.03 -5.49
CA GLY A 148 -17.04 9.63 -4.88
C GLY A 148 -16.83 9.92 -3.39
N ASN A 149 -17.83 10.50 -2.74
CA ASN A 149 -17.74 10.80 -1.30
C ASN A 149 -17.67 9.56 -0.41
N ASP A 150 -18.32 8.48 -0.80
CA ASP A 150 -18.46 7.27 0.02
C ASP A 150 -17.56 6.12 -0.45
N GLY A 151 -16.85 6.29 -1.55
CA GLY A 151 -16.01 5.23 -2.11
C GLY A 151 -15.63 5.49 -3.55
N VAL A 152 -15.04 4.48 -4.18
CA VAL A 152 -14.49 4.58 -5.53
C VAL A 152 -15.01 3.48 -6.43
N SER A 153 -15.52 3.85 -7.61
CA SER A 153 -15.85 2.93 -8.69
C SER A 153 -14.66 2.81 -9.63
N PHE A 154 -14.31 1.59 -10.02
CA PHE A 154 -13.25 1.38 -11.00
C PHE A 154 -13.53 0.18 -11.90
N LYS A 155 -12.88 0.17 -13.05
CA LYS A 155 -12.93 -0.92 -14.01
C LYS A 155 -11.71 -1.82 -13.83
N SER A 156 -11.96 -3.12 -13.64
CA SER A 156 -10.90 -4.12 -13.55
C SER A 156 -10.07 -4.15 -14.84
N HIS A 157 -8.76 -4.10 -14.70
CA HIS A 157 -7.84 -4.24 -15.83
C HIS A 157 -7.68 -5.69 -16.31
N LEU A 158 -8.23 -6.67 -15.55
CA LEU A 158 -8.13 -8.09 -15.88
C LEU A 158 -9.23 -8.52 -16.85
N ASP A 159 -10.47 -8.12 -16.56
CA ASP A 159 -11.66 -8.61 -17.26
C ASP A 159 -12.64 -7.50 -17.66
N GLY A 160 -12.35 -6.25 -17.28
CA GLY A 160 -13.20 -5.10 -17.58
C GLY A 160 -14.45 -4.99 -16.70
N SER A 161 -14.63 -5.83 -15.69
CA SER A 161 -15.76 -5.72 -14.75
C SER A 161 -15.71 -4.45 -13.93
N MET A 162 -16.89 -3.94 -13.55
CA MET A 162 -17.01 -2.75 -12.69
C MET A 162 -17.02 -3.16 -11.23
N HIS A 163 -16.22 -2.47 -10.44
CA HIS A 163 -16.11 -2.66 -8.99
C HIS A 163 -16.39 -1.35 -8.26
N TYR A 164 -16.89 -1.49 -7.02
CA TYR A 164 -17.05 -0.39 -6.09
C TYR A 164 -16.45 -0.77 -4.74
N ILE A 165 -15.53 0.06 -4.25
CA ILE A 165 -14.86 -0.13 -2.96
C ILE A 165 -15.14 1.09 -2.09
N THR A 166 -15.63 0.83 -0.87
CA THR A 166 -15.75 1.79 0.23
C THR A 166 -14.65 1.55 1.26
N PRO A 167 -14.43 2.44 2.23
CA PRO A 167 -13.53 2.19 3.37
C PRO A 167 -13.83 0.86 4.07
N GLU A 168 -15.11 0.56 4.35
CA GLU A 168 -15.52 -0.68 5.01
C GLU A 168 -15.20 -1.91 4.15
N LYS A 169 -15.41 -1.81 2.84
CA LYS A 169 -15.08 -2.91 1.91
C LYS A 169 -13.59 -3.15 1.84
N SER A 170 -12.77 -2.10 1.85
CA SER A 170 -11.30 -2.23 1.91
C SER A 170 -10.86 -2.94 3.19
N ILE A 171 -11.38 -2.53 4.34
CA ILE A 171 -11.10 -3.18 5.62
C ILE A 171 -11.58 -4.65 5.62
N GLN A 172 -12.77 -4.93 5.07
CA GLN A 172 -13.26 -6.30 4.97
C GLN A 172 -12.35 -7.19 4.13
N ILE A 173 -11.87 -6.67 2.99
CA ILE A 173 -10.91 -7.39 2.13
C ILE A 173 -9.63 -7.69 2.92
N GLN A 174 -9.05 -6.69 3.60
CA GLN A 174 -7.84 -6.85 4.39
C GLN A 174 -8.02 -7.83 5.55
N HIS A 175 -9.19 -7.86 6.19
CA HIS A 175 -9.53 -8.88 7.19
C HIS A 175 -9.61 -10.29 6.58
N ASN A 176 -10.18 -10.44 5.39
CA ASN A 176 -10.20 -11.72 4.68
C ASN A 176 -8.79 -12.17 4.31
N LEU A 177 -7.91 -11.24 3.90
CA LEU A 177 -6.50 -11.53 3.67
C LEU A 177 -5.76 -11.94 4.94
N GLY A 178 -6.23 -11.52 6.12
CA GLY A 178 -5.71 -11.94 7.42
C GLY A 178 -4.31 -11.42 7.71
N ALA A 179 -4.00 -10.19 7.26
CA ALA A 179 -2.72 -9.54 7.54
C ALA A 179 -2.62 -9.09 9.01
N ASP A 180 -1.40 -9.05 9.57
CA ASP A 180 -1.14 -8.57 10.92
C ASP A 180 -1.27 -7.04 11.03
N ILE A 181 -0.93 -6.34 9.96
CA ILE A 181 -0.98 -4.88 9.87
C ILE A 181 -1.77 -4.50 8.61
N ILE A 182 -2.79 -3.67 8.79
CA ILE A 182 -3.66 -3.18 7.73
C ILE A 182 -3.69 -1.65 7.74
N PHE A 183 -4.09 -1.03 6.63
CA PHE A 183 -4.19 0.42 6.48
C PHE A 183 -5.61 0.88 6.25
N ALA A 184 -5.93 2.07 6.76
CA ALA A 184 -7.15 2.78 6.41
C ALA A 184 -7.20 3.06 4.90
N PHE A 185 -8.43 3.08 4.34
CA PHE A 185 -8.63 3.40 2.93
C PHE A 185 -8.48 4.89 2.71
N ASP A 186 -7.30 5.29 2.27
CA ASP A 186 -6.92 6.68 2.04
C ASP A 186 -7.29 7.17 0.65
N GLU A 187 -7.64 8.47 0.55
CA GLU A 187 -7.73 9.14 -0.74
C GLU A 187 -6.38 9.73 -1.12
N CYS A 188 -5.67 9.05 -1.99
CA CYS A 188 -4.39 9.52 -2.50
C CYS A 188 -4.62 10.70 -3.46
N THR A 189 -4.09 11.88 -3.15
CA THR A 189 -4.19 13.09 -3.97
C THR A 189 -2.91 13.37 -4.76
N SER A 190 -3.04 14.11 -5.86
CA SER A 190 -1.90 14.65 -6.58
C SER A 190 -1.28 15.82 -5.79
N PRO A 191 0.06 15.96 -5.76
CA PRO A 191 0.72 17.14 -5.20
C PRO A 191 0.38 18.45 -5.91
N ALA A 192 -0.21 18.37 -7.11
CA ALA A 192 -0.62 19.53 -7.90
C ALA A 192 -2.04 20.01 -7.59
N GLU A 193 -2.81 19.24 -6.79
CA GLU A 193 -4.16 19.64 -6.37
C GLU A 193 -4.11 20.86 -5.44
N ASP A 194 -5.17 21.65 -5.45
CA ASP A 194 -5.28 22.79 -4.57
C ASP A 194 -5.44 22.38 -3.09
N LEU A 195 -5.16 23.31 -2.17
CA LEU A 195 -5.20 23.04 -0.74
C LEU A 195 -6.59 22.59 -0.28
N ARG A 196 -7.64 23.18 -0.83
CA ARG A 196 -9.04 22.84 -0.46
C ARG A 196 -9.35 21.38 -0.77
N TYR A 197 -8.99 20.92 -1.97
CA TYR A 197 -9.21 19.50 -2.33
C TYR A 197 -8.38 18.57 -1.45
N GLN A 198 -7.15 18.95 -1.08
CA GLN A 198 -6.33 18.16 -0.18
C GLN A 198 -6.91 18.07 1.25
N GLU A 199 -7.48 19.17 1.75
CA GLU A 199 -8.20 19.19 3.03
C GLU A 199 -9.47 18.30 2.97
N GLU A 200 -10.25 18.39 1.91
CA GLU A 200 -11.43 17.54 1.71
C GLU A 200 -11.05 16.04 1.62
N ALA A 201 -9.95 15.70 0.95
CA ALA A 201 -9.45 14.33 0.87
C ALA A 201 -8.95 13.80 2.23
N LEU A 202 -8.31 14.67 3.02
CA LEU A 202 -7.89 14.34 4.39
C LEU A 202 -9.10 14.05 5.30
N GLU A 203 -10.17 14.85 5.19
CA GLU A 203 -11.40 14.64 5.97
C GLU A 203 -12.12 13.32 5.58
N ARG A 204 -11.97 12.87 4.32
CA ARG A 204 -12.52 11.58 3.88
C ARG A 204 -11.68 10.37 4.29
N THR A 205 -10.40 10.55 4.57
CA THR A 205 -9.46 9.51 5.02
C THR A 205 -9.58 9.26 6.53
#